data_b5f1c87c23514b808cb2349c49a06cef
#
_entry.id   b5f1c87c23514b808cb2349c49a06cef
#
_cell.length_a   1.000
_cell.length_b   1.000
_cell.length_c   1.000
_cell.angle_alpha   90.00
_cell.angle_beta   90.00
_cell.angle_gamma   90.00
#
_symmetry.space_group_name_H-M   'P 1'
#
loop_
_entity.id
_entity.type
_entity.pdbx_description
1 polymer ?
#
loop_
_entity_poly.entity_id
_entity_poly.type
_entity_poly.pdbx_seq_one_letter_code
_entity_poly.pdbx_strand_id
1 'polypeptide(L)'
;LFDQPTHLNDIYWRDEDRTDVRWTTADVAGVRYGQSRKLYLLISGHTFSACEDFAYALKNAGRALLVGETTGGGAHAGSPRRLNAHFMLFVPTGRPINPVTGTDWEGVGVQPDVPVSASDAQDTAHIEILKHLIATETDPDWRERLRDTLEDLD
;
A
#
# COMPACT_ATOMS: atom_id res chain seq x y z
N LEU A 1 -7.49 -1.19 -10.06
CA LEU A 1 -7.83 -0.76 -8.71
C LEU A 1 -8.64 0.54 -8.69
N PHE A 2 -8.43 1.43 -9.66
CA PHE A 2 -9.11 2.71 -9.80
C PHE A 2 -10.00 2.73 -11.03
N ASP A 3 -11.10 3.48 -11.00
CA ASP A 3 -12.03 3.62 -12.13
C ASP A 3 -11.62 4.77 -13.05
N GLN A 4 -10.87 5.74 -12.53
CA GLN A 4 -10.33 6.88 -13.26
C GLN A 4 -8.81 6.98 -13.09
N PRO A 5 -8.09 7.64 -14.01
CA PRO A 5 -6.69 7.96 -13.82
C PRO A 5 -6.49 8.70 -12.50
N THR A 6 -5.61 8.18 -11.66
CA THR A 6 -5.35 8.67 -10.30
C THR A 6 -3.88 9.02 -10.16
N HIS A 7 -3.59 10.20 -9.60
CA HIS A 7 -2.24 10.63 -9.30
C HIS A 7 -1.68 9.81 -8.13
N LEU A 8 -0.52 9.23 -8.33
CA LEU A 8 0.22 8.44 -7.34
C LEU A 8 1.37 9.26 -6.74
N ASN A 9 2.31 8.60 -6.06
CA ASN A 9 3.50 9.29 -5.57
C ASN A 9 4.40 9.70 -6.74
N ASP A 10 4.76 10.97 -6.80
CA ASP A 10 5.81 11.45 -7.70
C ASP A 10 7.19 11.08 -7.17
N ILE A 11 8.24 11.15 -8.02
CA ILE A 11 9.63 11.07 -7.56
C ILE A 11 10.40 12.29 -8.02
N TYR A 12 10.91 13.05 -7.08
CA TYR A 12 11.87 14.11 -7.34
C TYR A 12 13.30 13.58 -7.35
N TRP A 13 14.03 13.80 -8.44
CA TRP A 13 15.44 13.43 -8.65
C TRP A 13 16.33 14.65 -8.51
N ARG A 14 17.12 14.70 -7.42
CA ARG A 14 17.96 15.84 -7.09
C ARG A 14 19.06 16.09 -8.12
N ASP A 15 19.70 15.03 -8.63
CA ASP A 15 20.82 15.15 -9.57
C ASP A 15 20.41 15.77 -10.92
N GLU A 16 19.13 15.64 -11.28
CA GLU A 16 18.57 16.11 -12.55
C GLU A 16 17.64 17.32 -12.36
N ASP A 17 17.38 17.71 -11.12
CA ASP A 17 16.36 18.70 -10.75
C ASP A 17 15.02 18.44 -11.47
N ARG A 18 14.58 17.17 -11.47
CA ARG A 18 13.45 16.69 -12.24
C ARG A 18 12.47 15.93 -11.37
N THR A 19 11.19 16.14 -11.60
CA THR A 19 10.11 15.35 -10.97
C THR A 19 9.47 14.42 -12.01
N ASP A 20 9.46 13.13 -11.71
CA ASP A 20 8.69 12.13 -12.44
C ASP A 20 7.29 12.07 -11.87
N VAL A 21 6.35 12.63 -12.60
CA VAL A 21 4.92 12.61 -12.21
C VAL A 21 4.31 11.28 -12.59
N ARG A 22 3.66 10.60 -11.63
CA ARG A 22 3.16 9.24 -11.80
C ARG A 22 1.65 9.15 -11.68
N TRP A 23 1.03 8.55 -12.68
CA TRP A 23 -0.40 8.30 -12.74
C TRP A 23 -0.70 6.83 -13.01
N THR A 24 -1.87 6.38 -12.57
CA THR A 24 -2.39 5.09 -13.03
C THR A 24 -2.75 5.18 -14.52
N THR A 25 -2.61 4.05 -15.24
CA THR A 25 -2.96 3.99 -16.67
C THR A 25 -4.48 4.02 -16.86
N ALA A 26 -4.94 4.74 -17.89
CA ALA A 26 -6.34 4.77 -18.27
C ALA A 26 -6.82 3.42 -18.86
N ASP A 27 -5.93 2.74 -19.61
CA ASP A 27 -6.23 1.48 -20.27
C ASP A 27 -5.63 0.30 -19.51
N VAL A 28 -6.50 -0.65 -19.14
CA VAL A 28 -6.14 -1.88 -18.44
C VAL A 28 -6.71 -3.05 -19.21
N ALA A 29 -5.87 -4.03 -19.50
CA ALA A 29 -6.34 -5.28 -20.12
C ALA A 29 -7.25 -6.05 -19.14
N GLY A 30 -8.40 -6.52 -19.62
CA GLY A 30 -9.35 -7.31 -18.83
C GLY A 30 -10.31 -6.46 -17.98
N VAL A 31 -10.98 -7.14 -17.05
CA VAL A 31 -11.98 -6.51 -16.18
C VAL A 31 -11.29 -5.77 -15.03
N ARG A 32 -11.64 -4.51 -14.83
CA ARG A 32 -11.12 -3.72 -13.69
C ARG A 32 -11.64 -4.26 -12.37
N TYR A 33 -10.78 -4.25 -11.36
CA TYR A 33 -11.20 -4.53 -9.99
C TYR A 33 -12.22 -3.48 -9.50
N GLY A 34 -11.98 -2.21 -9.85
CA GLY A 34 -12.85 -1.07 -9.56
C GLY A 34 -12.73 -0.53 -8.13
N GLN A 35 -13.29 0.64 -7.90
CA GLN A 35 -13.27 1.30 -6.59
C GLN A 35 -14.39 0.83 -5.65
N SER A 36 -15.44 0.20 -6.17
CA SER A 36 -16.57 -0.31 -5.37
C SER A 36 -16.19 -1.48 -4.47
N ARG A 37 -15.15 -2.23 -4.81
CA ARG A 37 -14.68 -3.37 -4.01
C ARG A 37 -13.66 -2.91 -2.98
N LYS A 38 -13.80 -3.38 -1.74
CA LYS A 38 -12.84 -3.11 -0.67
C LYS A 38 -11.48 -3.73 -1.01
N LEU A 39 -10.42 -3.03 -0.62
CA LEU A 39 -9.05 -3.48 -0.76
C LEU A 39 -8.34 -3.35 0.57
N TYR A 40 -7.73 -4.43 1.00
CA TYR A 40 -6.92 -4.49 2.21
C TYR A 40 -5.48 -4.80 1.81
N LEU A 41 -4.52 -4.12 2.42
CA LEU A 41 -3.10 -4.39 2.26
C LEU A 41 -2.54 -4.85 3.60
N LEU A 42 -1.90 -6.01 3.59
CA LEU A 42 -1.19 -6.51 4.75
C LEU A 42 0.22 -5.93 4.73
N ILE A 43 0.60 -5.25 5.80
CA ILE A 43 1.90 -4.61 5.96
C ILE A 43 2.58 -5.05 7.27
N SER A 44 3.89 -5.01 7.31
CA SER A 44 4.68 -5.37 8.49
C SER A 44 5.94 -4.53 8.59
N GLY A 45 6.69 -4.64 9.67
CA GLY A 45 8.01 -4.03 9.81
C GLY A 45 9.03 -4.45 8.73
N HIS A 46 8.75 -5.53 7.99
CA HIS A 46 9.56 -5.98 6.84
C HIS A 46 9.10 -5.41 5.50
N THR A 47 7.92 -4.78 5.44
CA THR A 47 7.48 -4.05 4.23
C THR A 47 8.42 -2.87 4.02
N PHE A 48 9.04 -2.78 2.82
CA PHE A 48 10.10 -1.79 2.59
C PHE A 48 10.12 -1.25 1.17
N SER A 49 10.62 -0.01 0.96
CA SER A 49 10.89 0.60 -0.34
C SER A 49 9.67 0.62 -1.27
N ALA A 50 9.71 -0.03 -2.43
CA ALA A 50 8.63 -0.05 -3.42
C ALA A 50 7.30 -0.59 -2.87
N CYS A 51 7.33 -1.51 -1.91
CA CYS A 51 6.12 -1.98 -1.25
C CYS A 51 5.50 -0.89 -0.36
N GLU A 52 6.33 -0.06 0.26
CA GLU A 52 5.88 1.10 1.03
C GLU A 52 5.32 2.19 0.10
N ASP A 53 5.95 2.43 -1.06
CA ASP A 53 5.46 3.35 -2.09
C ASP A 53 4.02 2.99 -2.51
N PHE A 54 3.80 1.69 -2.77
CA PHE A 54 2.48 1.16 -3.12
C PHE A 54 1.47 1.35 -1.98
N ALA A 55 1.83 0.98 -0.76
CA ALA A 55 0.97 1.11 0.42
C ALA A 55 0.64 2.58 0.71
N TYR A 56 1.64 3.46 0.68
CA TYR A 56 1.48 4.89 0.95
C TYR A 56 0.59 5.59 -0.08
N ALA A 57 0.79 5.26 -1.38
CA ALA A 57 -0.04 5.79 -2.46
C ALA A 57 -1.50 5.37 -2.32
N LEU A 58 -1.77 4.08 -2.08
CA LEU A 58 -3.13 3.58 -1.96
C LEU A 58 -3.84 4.06 -0.68
N LYS A 59 -3.13 4.15 0.43
CA LYS A 59 -3.65 4.71 1.68
C LYS A 59 -4.09 6.15 1.49
N ASN A 60 -3.19 7.01 1.01
CA ASN A 60 -3.46 8.43 0.86
C ASN A 60 -4.48 8.75 -0.25
N ALA A 61 -4.63 7.87 -1.24
CA ALA A 61 -5.71 7.94 -2.21
C ALA A 61 -7.06 7.42 -1.66
N GLY A 62 -7.12 7.00 -0.40
CA GLY A 62 -8.33 6.40 0.21
C GLY A 62 -8.77 5.10 -0.47
N ARG A 63 -7.82 4.39 -1.13
CA ARG A 63 -8.16 3.22 -1.94
C ARG A 63 -8.05 1.91 -1.18
N ALA A 64 -7.14 1.80 -0.25
CA ALA A 64 -6.91 0.59 0.54
C ALA A 64 -6.89 0.89 2.03
N LEU A 65 -7.34 -0.10 2.81
CA LEU A 65 -7.16 -0.14 4.26
C LEU A 65 -5.90 -0.96 4.56
N LEU A 66 -4.98 -0.41 5.34
CA LEU A 66 -3.74 -1.06 5.70
C LEU A 66 -3.89 -1.77 7.05
N VAL A 67 -3.57 -3.06 7.09
CA VAL A 67 -3.67 -3.91 8.28
C VAL A 67 -2.30 -4.48 8.62
N GLY A 68 -1.87 -4.39 9.88
CA GLY A 68 -0.60 -4.95 10.34
C GLY A 68 0.23 -4.00 11.17
N GLU A 69 1.54 -3.96 10.89
CA GLU A 69 2.52 -3.17 11.61
C GLU A 69 3.02 -1.99 10.77
N THR A 70 3.57 -0.97 11.45
CA THR A 70 4.32 0.10 10.80
C THR A 70 5.46 -0.47 9.95
N THR A 71 5.61 0.02 8.73
CA THR A 71 6.64 -0.44 7.79
C THR A 71 8.05 0.06 8.10
N GLY A 72 9.05 -0.40 7.36
CA GLY A 72 10.46 -0.18 7.66
C GLY A 72 10.98 1.25 7.47
N GLY A 73 10.31 2.11 6.70
CA GLY A 73 10.65 3.52 6.58
C GLY A 73 11.77 3.84 5.59
N GLY A 74 11.84 3.16 4.45
CA GLY A 74 12.82 3.45 3.41
C GLY A 74 12.18 4.03 2.15
N ALA A 75 12.11 5.36 2.03
CA ALA A 75 11.48 6.04 0.91
C ALA A 75 12.48 6.49 -0.16
N HIS A 76 13.67 6.92 0.26
CA HIS A 76 14.58 7.62 -0.63
C HIS A 76 15.30 6.67 -1.58
N ALA A 77 14.97 6.73 -2.85
CA ALA A 77 15.62 5.98 -3.93
C ALA A 77 17.06 6.47 -4.18
N GLY A 78 17.95 5.56 -4.52
CA GLY A 78 19.34 5.91 -4.77
C GLY A 78 20.12 4.77 -5.42
N SER A 79 21.43 4.94 -5.50
CA SER A 79 22.33 3.95 -6.06
C SER A 79 23.63 3.82 -5.27
N PRO A 80 24.28 2.65 -5.29
CA PRO A 80 25.60 2.49 -4.69
C PRO A 80 26.63 3.26 -5.49
N ARG A 81 27.46 4.05 -4.79
CA ARG A 81 28.61 4.78 -5.33
C ARG A 81 29.89 4.14 -4.80
N ARG A 82 30.77 3.74 -5.70
CA ARG A 82 32.07 3.19 -5.32
C ARG A 82 32.99 4.31 -4.83
N LEU A 83 33.46 4.20 -3.60
CA LEU A 83 34.40 5.16 -3.02
C LEU A 83 35.86 4.75 -3.31
N ASN A 84 36.17 3.45 -3.22
CA ASN A 84 37.49 2.89 -3.50
C ASN A 84 37.39 1.36 -3.75
N ALA A 85 38.50 0.64 -3.71
CA ALA A 85 38.53 -0.81 -3.94
C ALA A 85 37.74 -1.62 -2.89
N HIS A 86 37.52 -1.09 -1.69
CA HIS A 86 36.96 -1.81 -0.55
C HIS A 86 35.61 -1.28 -0.07
N PHE A 87 35.21 -0.07 -0.47
CA PHE A 87 34.02 0.60 0.07
C PHE A 87 33.08 1.07 -1.04
N MET A 88 31.80 0.84 -0.77
CA MET A 88 30.68 1.42 -1.53
C MET A 88 29.79 2.17 -0.55
N LEU A 89 29.20 3.27 -0.98
CA LEU A 89 28.22 4.06 -0.25
C LEU A 89 26.92 4.09 -1.03
N PHE A 90 25.81 3.77 -0.39
CA PHE A 90 24.49 4.05 -0.96
C PHE A 90 24.18 5.53 -0.80
N VAL A 91 23.91 6.21 -1.91
CA VAL A 91 23.63 7.64 -1.94
C VAL A 91 22.22 7.87 -2.45
N PRO A 92 21.28 8.30 -1.57
CA PRO A 92 19.93 8.66 -1.99
C PRO A 92 19.96 9.92 -2.88
N THR A 93 19.30 9.85 -4.03
CA THR A 93 19.17 10.97 -4.99
C THR A 93 17.73 11.20 -5.41
N GLY A 94 16.82 10.27 -5.10
CA GLY A 94 15.40 10.35 -5.39
C GLY A 94 14.56 10.37 -4.12
N ARG A 95 13.55 11.23 -4.09
CA ARG A 95 12.60 11.36 -2.99
C ARG A 95 11.16 11.26 -3.51
N PRO A 96 10.32 10.36 -2.97
CA PRO A 96 8.90 10.35 -3.27
C PRO A 96 8.22 11.62 -2.74
N ILE A 97 7.15 12.02 -3.41
CA ILE A 97 6.27 13.11 -2.96
C ILE A 97 4.84 12.66 -3.22
N ASN A 98 4.09 12.43 -2.16
CA ASN A 98 2.68 12.09 -2.31
C ASN A 98 1.86 13.36 -2.59
N PRO A 99 0.98 13.38 -3.62
CA PRO A 99 0.25 14.59 -4.00
C PRO A 99 -0.79 15.04 -2.96
N VAL A 100 -1.20 14.17 -2.06
CA VAL A 100 -2.17 14.48 -1.00
C VAL A 100 -1.49 15.05 0.24
N THR A 101 -0.38 14.44 0.67
CA THR A 101 0.31 14.82 1.91
C THR A 101 1.47 15.79 1.68
N GLY A 102 2.03 15.86 0.48
CA GLY A 102 3.27 16.59 0.16
C GLY A 102 4.52 15.98 0.80
N THR A 103 4.40 14.80 1.42
CA THR A 103 5.47 14.12 2.18
C THR A 103 5.70 12.69 1.67
N ASP A 104 6.60 11.99 2.33
CA ASP A 104 6.92 10.58 2.14
C ASP A 104 7.00 9.85 3.50
N TRP A 105 7.48 8.60 3.51
CA TRP A 105 7.55 7.73 4.69
C TRP A 105 9.00 7.48 5.17
N GLU A 106 9.98 8.27 4.72
CA GLU A 106 11.38 8.12 5.12
C GLU A 106 11.54 8.23 6.63
N GLY A 107 12.18 7.23 7.23
CA GLY A 107 12.50 7.15 8.66
C GLY A 107 11.32 6.94 9.61
N VAL A 108 10.08 7.02 9.12
CA VAL A 108 8.87 6.88 9.96
C VAL A 108 8.01 5.68 9.60
N GLY A 109 8.15 5.16 8.39
CA GLY A 109 7.32 4.08 7.86
C GLY A 109 5.88 4.49 7.53
N VAL A 110 5.17 3.58 6.88
CA VAL A 110 3.74 3.72 6.60
C VAL A 110 2.97 3.13 7.77
N GLN A 111 2.15 3.94 8.41
CA GLN A 111 1.33 3.50 9.55
C GLN A 111 0.13 2.68 9.09
N PRO A 112 -0.21 1.54 9.71
CA PRO A 112 -1.43 0.81 9.42
C PRO A 112 -2.67 1.63 9.84
N ASP A 113 -3.81 1.32 9.22
CA ASP A 113 -5.12 1.83 9.65
C ASP A 113 -5.69 0.94 10.76
N VAL A 114 -5.38 -0.36 10.70
CA VAL A 114 -5.72 -1.36 11.72
C VAL A 114 -4.40 -1.95 12.26
N PRO A 115 -3.89 -1.43 13.40
CA PRO A 115 -2.65 -1.90 13.98
C PRO A 115 -2.82 -3.25 14.68
N VAL A 116 -2.16 -4.27 14.15
CA VAL A 116 -2.10 -5.63 14.70
C VAL A 116 -0.72 -6.22 14.41
N SER A 117 -0.38 -7.35 15.03
CA SER A 117 0.86 -8.06 14.70
C SER A 117 0.85 -8.56 13.24
N ALA A 118 2.03 -8.73 12.65
CA ALA A 118 2.14 -9.28 11.30
C ALA A 118 1.53 -10.69 11.18
N SER A 119 1.57 -11.48 12.25
CA SER A 119 0.95 -12.81 12.31
C SER A 119 -0.58 -12.75 12.24
N ASP A 120 -1.20 -11.74 12.82
CA ASP A 120 -2.65 -11.62 12.94
C ASP A 120 -3.27 -10.80 11.80
N ALA A 121 -2.44 -10.14 10.99
CA ALA A 121 -2.89 -9.21 9.97
C ALA A 121 -3.81 -9.86 8.92
N GLN A 122 -3.52 -11.10 8.51
CA GLN A 122 -4.31 -11.81 7.53
C GLN A 122 -5.70 -12.15 8.07
N ASP A 123 -5.78 -12.73 9.25
CA ASP A 123 -7.06 -13.14 9.86
C ASP A 123 -7.89 -11.91 10.20
N THR A 124 -7.27 -10.85 10.75
CA THR A 124 -7.93 -9.56 10.99
C THR A 124 -8.54 -8.98 9.71
N ALA A 125 -7.78 -8.93 8.62
CA ALA A 125 -8.29 -8.44 7.33
C ALA A 125 -9.41 -9.33 6.78
N HIS A 126 -9.29 -10.65 6.92
CA HIS A 126 -10.29 -11.61 6.47
C HIS A 126 -11.60 -11.45 7.23
N ILE A 127 -11.53 -11.34 8.56
CA ILE A 127 -12.68 -11.07 9.43
C ILE A 127 -13.38 -9.77 9.02
N GLU A 128 -12.63 -8.69 8.78
CA GLU A 128 -13.19 -7.41 8.36
C GLU A 128 -13.86 -7.48 6.97
N ILE A 129 -13.29 -8.27 6.05
CA ILE A 129 -13.88 -8.53 4.73
C ILE A 129 -15.20 -9.30 4.89
N LEU A 130 -15.21 -10.37 5.68
CA LEU A 130 -16.41 -11.19 5.92
C LEU A 130 -17.52 -10.35 6.55
N LYS A 131 -17.24 -9.58 7.59
CA LYS A 131 -18.20 -8.65 8.21
C LYS A 131 -18.79 -7.68 7.20
N HIS A 132 -17.96 -7.11 6.32
CA HIS A 132 -18.42 -6.21 5.27
C HIS A 132 -19.33 -6.92 4.26
N LEU A 133 -18.93 -8.11 3.79
CA LEU A 133 -19.71 -8.89 2.83
C LEU A 133 -21.04 -9.34 3.43
N ILE A 134 -21.08 -9.83 4.66
CA ILE A 134 -22.31 -10.21 5.37
C ILE A 134 -23.27 -9.02 5.47
N ALA A 135 -22.76 -7.82 5.72
CA ALA A 135 -23.58 -6.62 5.86
C ALA A 135 -24.18 -6.13 4.51
N THR A 136 -23.53 -6.45 3.39
CA THR A 136 -23.93 -5.97 2.06
C THR A 136 -24.56 -7.04 1.18
N GLU A 137 -24.43 -8.32 1.54
CA GLU A 137 -24.99 -9.44 0.78
C GLU A 137 -26.50 -9.47 0.87
N THR A 138 -27.16 -9.66 -0.28
CA THR A 138 -28.62 -9.74 -0.38
C THR A 138 -29.15 -11.17 -0.49
N ASP A 139 -28.32 -12.10 -0.97
CA ASP A 139 -28.67 -13.53 -1.05
C ASP A 139 -28.56 -14.15 0.36
N PRO A 140 -29.67 -14.69 0.92
CA PRO A 140 -29.68 -15.25 2.27
C PRO A 140 -28.80 -16.50 2.41
N ASP A 141 -28.76 -17.37 1.41
CA ASP A 141 -27.99 -18.61 1.45
C ASP A 141 -26.47 -18.30 1.41
N TRP A 142 -26.09 -17.30 0.60
CA TRP A 142 -24.70 -16.85 0.52
C TRP A 142 -24.27 -16.11 1.80
N ARG A 143 -25.17 -15.31 2.37
CA ARG A 143 -24.93 -14.63 3.66
C ARG A 143 -24.74 -15.62 4.81
N GLU A 144 -25.45 -16.73 4.83
CA GLU A 144 -25.30 -17.78 5.85
C GLU A 144 -23.93 -18.45 5.73
N ARG A 145 -23.49 -18.81 4.52
CA ARG A 145 -22.15 -19.36 4.30
C ARG A 145 -21.02 -18.41 4.72
N LEU A 146 -21.19 -17.11 4.52
CA LEU A 146 -20.20 -16.13 4.98
C LEU A 146 -20.15 -16.06 6.52
N ARG A 147 -21.29 -16.25 7.21
CA ARG A 147 -21.33 -16.32 8.68
C ARG A 147 -20.63 -17.57 9.20
N ASP A 148 -20.92 -18.73 8.61
CA ASP A 148 -20.25 -19.98 8.98
C ASP A 148 -18.73 -19.83 8.84
N THR A 149 -18.27 -19.23 7.73
CA THR A 149 -16.83 -18.95 7.52
C THR A 149 -16.25 -18.00 8.56
N LEU A 150 -17.02 -17.00 9.01
CA LEU A 150 -16.59 -16.08 10.06
C LEU A 150 -16.49 -16.78 11.42
N GLU A 151 -17.42 -17.65 11.74
CA GLU A 151 -17.41 -18.44 12.99
C GLU A 151 -16.22 -19.41 13.05
N ASP A 152 -15.74 -19.90 11.91
CA ASP A 152 -14.57 -20.79 11.83
C ASP A 152 -13.22 -20.03 12.08
N LEU A 153 -13.24 -18.69 12.04
CA LEU A 153 -12.06 -17.84 12.23
C LEU A 153 -11.99 -17.20 13.63
N ASP A 154 -13.09 -17.18 14.38
CA ASP A 154 -13.18 -16.67 15.75
C ASP A 154 -12.83 -17.76 16.78
#